data_25c50f0d4ce03c8369955befce57af3c
#
_entry.id   25c50f0d4ce03c8369955befce57af3c
#
_cell.length_a   1.000
_cell.length_b   1.000
_cell.length_c   1.000
_cell.angle_alpha   90.00
_cell.angle_beta   90.00
_cell.angle_gamma   90.00
#
_symmetry.space_group_name_H-M   'P 1'
#
loop_
_entity.id
_entity.type
_entity.pdbx_description
1 polymer ?
#
loop_
_entity_poly.entity_id
_entity_poly.type
_entity_poly.pdbx_seq_one_letter_code
_entity_poly.pdbx_strand_id
1 'polypeptide(L)'
;MTSYHMSPEEFRANGHALIDWIARYMENVEQYPVMSTVEPGTIRGKLPGTAPEQPEAFKALLDDLDNVVMPGVTHWQSPSWFAYFPANSSPPAILGELAAAGLAVQGMLWSTSPAVTEIESAVLDWLVDLMALPQSWKMSGPGGGVIQMSASDSTHTALVVARERHDEPVERLVVYASTQAHSSIEKGARVA
;
A
#
# COMPACT_ATOMS: atom_id res chain seq x y z
N MET A 1 22.82 -2.69 -30.04
CA MET A 1 22.76 -3.10 -28.62
C MET A 1 21.30 -3.43 -28.31
N THR A 2 21.02 -4.66 -27.95
CA THR A 2 19.68 -5.02 -27.48
C THR A 2 19.48 -4.32 -26.13
N SER A 3 18.47 -3.45 -26.05
CA SER A 3 18.07 -2.80 -24.78
C SER A 3 17.55 -3.87 -23.82
N TYR A 4 17.95 -3.81 -22.55
CA TYR A 4 17.36 -4.63 -21.49
C TYR A 4 15.97 -4.13 -21.07
N HIS A 5 15.53 -2.99 -21.59
CA HIS A 5 14.23 -2.37 -21.28
C HIS A 5 13.26 -2.61 -22.43
N MET A 6 11.99 -2.74 -22.08
CA MET A 6 10.91 -2.78 -23.05
C MET A 6 10.89 -1.51 -23.90
N SER A 7 10.60 -1.64 -25.19
CA SER A 7 10.23 -0.50 -26.01
C SER A 7 8.90 0.12 -25.51
N PRO A 8 8.60 1.38 -25.85
CA PRO A 8 7.29 1.97 -25.53
C PRO A 8 6.09 1.18 -26.09
N GLU A 9 6.28 0.54 -27.23
CA GLU A 9 5.27 -0.31 -27.88
C GLU A 9 5.05 -1.59 -27.08
N GLU A 10 6.11 -2.27 -26.68
CA GLU A 10 6.05 -3.45 -25.82
C GLU A 10 5.48 -3.12 -24.46
N PHE A 11 5.88 -2.01 -23.83
CA PHE A 11 5.32 -1.55 -22.56
C PHE A 11 3.83 -1.33 -22.65
N ARG A 12 3.36 -0.70 -23.73
CA ARG A 12 1.92 -0.48 -23.94
C ARG A 12 1.16 -1.78 -24.10
N ALA A 13 1.66 -2.69 -24.95
CA ALA A 13 1.01 -3.98 -25.20
C ALA A 13 0.95 -4.84 -23.93
N ASN A 14 2.06 -4.94 -23.20
CA ASN A 14 2.15 -5.69 -21.96
C ASN A 14 1.32 -5.06 -20.84
N GLY A 15 1.27 -3.73 -20.77
CA GLY A 15 0.43 -2.99 -19.83
C GLY A 15 -1.04 -3.26 -20.05
N HIS A 16 -1.52 -3.25 -21.28
CA HIS A 16 -2.90 -3.62 -21.59
C HIS A 16 -3.20 -5.07 -21.19
N ALA A 17 -2.31 -6.01 -21.50
CA ALA A 17 -2.49 -7.41 -21.11
C ALA A 17 -2.56 -7.60 -19.57
N LEU A 18 -1.75 -6.85 -18.82
CA LEU A 18 -1.82 -6.86 -17.35
C LEU A 18 -3.10 -6.23 -16.82
N ILE A 19 -3.55 -5.13 -17.38
CA ILE A 19 -4.83 -4.48 -17.01
C ILE A 19 -5.99 -5.44 -17.27
N ASP A 20 -6.02 -6.10 -18.44
CA ASP A 20 -7.03 -7.11 -18.77
C ASP A 20 -6.99 -8.30 -17.79
N TRP A 21 -5.81 -8.72 -17.37
CA TRP A 21 -5.64 -9.77 -16.35
C TRP A 21 -6.23 -9.33 -15.00
N ILE A 22 -5.92 -8.10 -14.55
CA ILE A 22 -6.46 -7.53 -13.30
C ILE A 22 -7.99 -7.42 -13.37
N ALA A 23 -8.53 -6.95 -14.49
CA ALA A 23 -9.97 -6.83 -14.68
C ALA A 23 -10.66 -8.20 -14.58
N ARG A 24 -10.13 -9.22 -15.26
CA ARG A 24 -10.64 -10.60 -15.14
C ARG A 24 -10.57 -11.13 -13.71
N TYR A 25 -9.49 -10.84 -12.97
CA TYR A 25 -9.38 -11.20 -11.57
C TYR A 25 -10.50 -10.56 -10.74
N MET A 26 -10.74 -9.26 -10.90
CA MET A 26 -11.79 -8.54 -10.18
C MET A 26 -13.20 -9.07 -10.51
N GLU A 27 -13.47 -9.39 -11.77
CA GLU A 27 -14.73 -9.97 -12.21
C GLU A 27 -14.98 -11.37 -11.62
N ASN A 28 -13.92 -12.12 -11.33
CA ASN A 28 -14.00 -13.52 -10.96
C ASN A 28 -13.54 -13.80 -9.52
N VAL A 29 -13.29 -12.78 -8.70
CA VAL A 29 -12.72 -12.94 -7.35
C VAL A 29 -13.56 -13.87 -6.46
N GLU A 30 -14.89 -13.92 -6.65
CA GLU A 30 -15.80 -14.80 -5.90
C GLU A 30 -15.62 -16.29 -6.23
N GLN A 31 -15.01 -16.60 -7.38
CA GLN A 31 -14.79 -17.98 -7.82
C GLN A 31 -13.53 -18.61 -7.20
N TYR A 32 -12.66 -17.78 -6.62
CA TYR A 32 -11.46 -18.25 -5.96
C TYR A 32 -11.74 -18.61 -4.48
N PRO A 33 -11.03 -19.61 -3.92
CA PRO A 33 -11.10 -19.88 -2.50
C PRO A 33 -10.60 -18.67 -1.70
N VAL A 34 -11.36 -18.23 -0.69
CA VAL A 34 -10.99 -17.05 0.11
C VAL A 34 -9.60 -17.18 0.72
N MET A 35 -9.31 -18.35 1.29
CA MET A 35 -8.01 -18.68 1.88
C MET A 35 -7.19 -19.54 0.91
N SER A 36 -5.91 -19.24 0.79
CA SER A 36 -4.99 -20.15 0.13
C SER A 36 -4.90 -21.48 0.88
N THR A 37 -4.84 -22.57 0.13
CA THR A 37 -4.76 -23.93 0.66
C THR A 37 -3.37 -24.57 0.45
N VAL A 38 -2.38 -23.81 -0.01
CA VAL A 38 -1.04 -24.33 -0.25
C VAL A 38 -0.26 -24.48 1.06
N GLU A 39 0.54 -25.53 1.15
CA GLU A 39 1.45 -25.74 2.27
C GLU A 39 2.68 -24.80 2.19
N PRO A 40 3.28 -24.45 3.34
CA PRO A 40 4.51 -23.65 3.36
C PRO A 40 5.61 -24.28 2.48
N GLY A 41 6.22 -23.46 1.63
CA GLY A 41 7.25 -23.90 0.69
C GLY A 41 6.74 -24.30 -0.70
N THR A 42 5.44 -24.50 -0.88
CA THR A 42 4.86 -24.89 -2.19
C THR A 42 5.16 -23.86 -3.27
N ILE A 43 4.92 -22.57 -2.99
CA ILE A 43 5.19 -21.49 -3.96
C ILE A 43 6.68 -21.39 -4.23
N ARG A 44 7.51 -21.39 -3.17
CA ARG A 44 8.96 -21.34 -3.31
C ARG A 44 9.51 -22.50 -4.15
N GLY A 45 8.93 -23.68 -4.02
CA GLY A 45 9.34 -24.87 -4.80
C GLY A 45 9.01 -24.79 -6.29
N LYS A 46 8.14 -23.87 -6.70
CA LYS A 46 7.81 -23.60 -8.11
C LYS A 46 8.72 -22.55 -8.73
N LEU A 47 9.43 -21.77 -7.92
CA LEU A 47 10.35 -20.73 -8.41
C LEU A 47 11.70 -21.33 -8.78
N PRO A 48 12.44 -20.74 -9.74
CA PRO A 48 13.79 -21.16 -10.08
C PRO A 48 14.71 -21.17 -8.85
N GLY A 49 15.61 -22.16 -8.78
CA GLY A 49 16.57 -22.27 -7.68
C GLY A 49 17.66 -21.18 -7.69
N THR A 50 17.88 -20.54 -8.83
CA THR A 50 18.81 -19.43 -9.05
C THR A 50 18.12 -18.30 -9.79
N ALA A 51 18.67 -17.08 -9.69
CA ALA A 51 18.18 -15.96 -10.47
C ALA A 51 18.31 -16.26 -11.98
N PRO A 52 17.29 -15.93 -12.80
CA PRO A 52 17.37 -16.13 -14.24
C PRO A 52 18.44 -15.21 -14.85
N GLU A 53 19.28 -15.78 -15.73
CA GLU A 53 20.32 -15.03 -16.44
C GLU A 53 19.82 -14.41 -17.76
N GLN A 54 18.68 -14.87 -18.24
CA GLN A 54 18.08 -14.41 -19.49
C GLN A 54 16.67 -13.87 -19.23
N PRO A 55 16.26 -12.83 -19.96
CA PRO A 55 14.90 -12.30 -19.89
C PRO A 55 13.90 -13.30 -20.48
N GLU A 56 12.68 -13.29 -19.97
CA GLU A 56 11.57 -14.06 -20.49
C GLU A 56 10.52 -13.17 -21.15
N ALA A 57 9.68 -13.74 -22.00
CA ALA A 57 8.55 -13.04 -22.57
C ALA A 57 7.55 -12.64 -21.47
N PHE A 58 6.99 -11.42 -21.55
CA PHE A 58 6.01 -10.94 -20.55
C PHE A 58 4.81 -11.87 -20.38
N LYS A 59 4.43 -12.59 -21.44
CA LYS A 59 3.40 -13.61 -21.35
C LYS A 59 3.72 -14.70 -20.32
N ALA A 60 4.98 -15.12 -20.23
CA ALA A 60 5.37 -16.13 -19.23
C ALA A 60 5.16 -15.61 -17.80
N LEU A 61 5.41 -14.31 -17.54
CA LEU A 61 5.12 -13.68 -16.26
C LEU A 61 3.61 -13.67 -15.94
N LEU A 62 2.75 -13.44 -16.93
CA LEU A 62 1.30 -13.55 -16.75
C LEU A 62 0.86 -14.98 -16.49
N ASP A 63 1.45 -15.95 -17.18
CA ASP A 63 1.20 -17.38 -16.94
C ASP A 63 1.66 -17.79 -15.52
N ASP A 64 2.75 -17.21 -15.01
CA ASP A 64 3.22 -17.41 -13.64
C ASP A 64 2.29 -16.77 -12.60
N LEU A 65 1.67 -15.64 -12.90
CA LEU A 65 0.63 -15.09 -12.03
C LEU A 65 -0.49 -16.11 -11.83
N ASP A 66 -0.97 -16.75 -12.89
CA ASP A 66 -2.05 -17.74 -12.81
C ASP A 66 -1.61 -19.07 -12.15
N ASN A 67 -0.43 -19.59 -12.50
CA ASN A 67 -0.02 -20.95 -12.16
C ASN A 67 0.83 -21.02 -10.88
N VAL A 68 1.52 -19.94 -10.51
CA VAL A 68 2.41 -19.89 -9.34
C VAL A 68 1.86 -19.00 -8.25
N VAL A 69 1.49 -17.76 -8.60
CA VAL A 69 1.10 -16.74 -7.61
C VAL A 69 -0.33 -16.98 -7.10
N MET A 70 -1.30 -17.05 -8.01
CA MET A 70 -2.72 -17.13 -7.65
C MET A 70 -3.07 -18.30 -6.70
N PRO A 71 -2.50 -19.48 -6.81
CA PRO A 71 -2.75 -20.56 -5.83
C PRO A 71 -2.32 -20.22 -4.41
N GLY A 72 -1.33 -19.34 -4.25
CA GLY A 72 -0.81 -18.88 -2.95
C GLY A 72 -1.44 -17.61 -2.40
N VAL A 73 -2.39 -17.00 -3.13
CA VAL A 73 -3.06 -15.78 -2.71
C VAL A 73 -4.21 -16.07 -1.74
N THR A 74 -4.26 -15.34 -0.65
CA THR A 74 -5.47 -15.18 0.16
C THR A 74 -6.23 -13.97 -0.39
N HIS A 75 -7.46 -14.20 -0.87
CA HIS A 75 -8.21 -13.22 -1.64
C HIS A 75 -8.94 -12.21 -0.75
N TRP A 76 -8.24 -11.19 -0.27
CA TRP A 76 -8.78 -10.12 0.58
C TRP A 76 -9.88 -9.31 -0.10
N GLN A 77 -9.94 -9.33 -1.43
CA GLN A 77 -10.99 -8.65 -2.21
C GLN A 77 -12.26 -9.50 -2.35
N SER A 78 -12.26 -10.74 -1.85
CA SER A 78 -13.45 -11.58 -1.87
C SER A 78 -14.54 -10.97 -1.00
N PRO A 79 -15.80 -10.90 -1.47
CA PRO A 79 -16.93 -10.47 -0.66
C PRO A 79 -17.22 -11.41 0.53
N SER A 80 -16.64 -12.61 0.52
CA SER A 80 -16.68 -13.57 1.65
C SER A 80 -15.50 -13.46 2.61
N TRP A 81 -14.67 -12.42 2.48
CA TRP A 81 -13.59 -12.12 3.43
C TRP A 81 -14.11 -11.36 4.65
N PHE A 82 -14.10 -12.00 5.81
CA PHE A 82 -14.61 -11.43 7.08
C PHE A 82 -13.55 -11.37 8.19
N ALA A 83 -12.27 -11.43 7.83
CA ALA A 83 -11.19 -11.39 8.79
C ALA A 83 -10.39 -10.09 8.68
N TYR A 84 -9.78 -9.70 9.78
CA TYR A 84 -8.94 -8.50 9.89
C TYR A 84 -9.66 -7.20 9.50
N PHE A 85 -8.90 -6.21 9.04
CA PHE A 85 -9.38 -4.96 8.47
C PHE A 85 -8.98 -4.95 6.98
N PRO A 86 -9.91 -5.22 6.05
CA PRO A 86 -9.55 -5.42 4.65
C PRO A 86 -8.99 -4.14 4.02
N ALA A 87 -7.90 -4.31 3.27
CA ALA A 87 -7.38 -3.28 2.40
C ALA A 87 -8.13 -3.34 1.07
N ASN A 88 -9.01 -2.38 0.84
CA ASN A 88 -9.78 -2.32 -0.40
C ASN A 88 -8.92 -1.82 -1.54
N SER A 89 -9.11 -2.42 -2.71
CA SER A 89 -8.58 -1.94 -3.98
C SER A 89 -9.72 -1.44 -4.86
N SER A 90 -9.45 -0.47 -5.70
CA SER A 90 -10.41 0.02 -6.69
C SER A 90 -9.71 0.30 -8.02
N PRO A 91 -10.40 0.14 -9.17
CA PRO A 91 -9.79 0.42 -10.47
C PRO A 91 -9.17 1.82 -10.57
N PRO A 92 -9.82 2.92 -10.09
CA PRO A 92 -9.18 4.24 -10.11
C PRO A 92 -7.91 4.32 -9.27
N ALA A 93 -7.87 3.66 -8.10
CA ALA A 93 -6.68 3.66 -7.24
C ALA A 93 -5.51 2.90 -7.90
N ILE A 94 -5.78 1.76 -8.56
CA ILE A 94 -4.77 1.00 -9.30
C ILE A 94 -4.18 1.85 -10.45
N LEU A 95 -5.03 2.56 -11.19
CA LEU A 95 -4.57 3.44 -12.26
C LEU A 95 -3.78 4.65 -11.72
N GLY A 96 -4.18 5.19 -10.58
CA GLY A 96 -3.43 6.24 -9.89
C GLY A 96 -2.04 5.77 -9.46
N GLU A 97 -1.95 4.57 -8.89
CA GLU A 97 -0.67 3.94 -8.51
C GLU A 97 0.23 3.70 -9.73
N LEU A 98 -0.35 3.20 -10.83
CA LEU A 98 0.37 3.01 -12.10
C LEU A 98 0.92 4.34 -12.64
N ALA A 99 0.14 5.42 -12.57
CA ALA A 99 0.58 6.75 -12.98
C ALA A 99 1.72 7.27 -12.08
N ALA A 100 1.59 7.11 -10.76
CA ALA A 100 2.61 7.51 -9.80
C ALA A 100 3.92 6.72 -10.01
N ALA A 101 3.83 5.41 -10.23
CA ALA A 101 4.99 4.57 -10.56
C ALA A 101 5.65 4.98 -11.88
N GLY A 102 4.85 5.29 -12.91
CA GLY A 102 5.35 5.76 -14.21
C GLY A 102 6.06 7.11 -14.16
N LEU A 103 5.61 8.01 -13.28
CA LEU A 103 6.24 9.32 -13.06
C LEU A 103 7.48 9.23 -12.16
N ALA A 104 7.60 8.15 -11.37
CA ALA A 104 8.68 7.93 -10.40
C ALA A 104 8.92 9.13 -9.46
N VAL A 105 7.83 9.79 -9.04
CA VAL A 105 7.89 11.01 -8.23
C VAL A 105 8.31 10.72 -6.78
N GLN A 106 9.00 11.67 -6.17
CA GLN A 106 9.44 11.61 -4.78
C GLN A 106 8.74 12.68 -3.96
N GLY A 107 7.64 12.30 -3.29
CA GLY A 107 6.79 13.22 -2.54
C GLY A 107 7.26 13.56 -1.12
N MET A 108 8.52 13.26 -0.75
CA MET A 108 9.01 13.48 0.61
C MET A 108 9.18 14.96 1.00
N LEU A 109 9.39 15.84 0.03
CA LEU A 109 9.56 17.26 0.22
C LEU A 109 8.87 18.03 -0.92
N TRP A 110 8.42 19.25 -0.63
CA TRP A 110 7.87 20.12 -1.66
C TRP A 110 8.86 20.35 -2.81
N SER A 111 10.14 20.55 -2.51
CA SER A 111 11.17 20.78 -3.52
C SER A 111 11.47 19.60 -4.43
N THR A 112 11.20 18.37 -3.97
CA THR A 112 11.41 17.16 -4.77
C THR A 112 10.19 16.78 -5.62
N SER A 113 9.00 17.18 -5.20
CA SER A 113 7.76 17.06 -5.98
C SER A 113 6.68 18.01 -5.46
N PRO A 114 6.67 19.29 -5.93
CA PRO A 114 5.65 20.24 -5.52
C PRO A 114 4.22 19.73 -5.73
N ALA A 115 3.96 19.14 -6.92
CA ALA A 115 2.63 18.64 -7.26
C ALA A 115 2.13 17.58 -6.26
N VAL A 116 2.95 16.57 -5.93
CA VAL A 116 2.53 15.50 -5.01
C VAL A 116 2.31 16.03 -3.61
N THR A 117 3.19 16.89 -3.10
CA THR A 117 3.06 17.48 -1.77
C THR A 117 1.82 18.37 -1.65
N GLU A 118 1.51 19.15 -2.69
CA GLU A 118 0.33 20.03 -2.67
C GLU A 118 -0.98 19.21 -2.83
N ILE A 119 -0.98 18.14 -3.64
CA ILE A 119 -2.11 17.23 -3.75
C ILE A 119 -2.35 16.52 -2.41
N GLU A 120 -1.32 16.01 -1.75
CA GLU A 120 -1.44 15.40 -0.42
C GLU A 120 -2.08 16.37 0.57
N SER A 121 -1.57 17.61 0.64
CA SER A 121 -2.09 18.64 1.51
C SER A 121 -3.57 18.93 1.24
N ALA A 122 -3.97 19.06 -0.02
CA ALA A 122 -5.36 19.29 -0.41
C ALA A 122 -6.27 18.11 -0.03
N VAL A 123 -5.83 16.87 -0.28
CA VAL A 123 -6.59 15.66 0.07
C VAL A 123 -6.76 15.54 1.58
N LEU A 124 -5.74 15.85 2.36
CA LEU A 124 -5.83 15.85 3.83
C LEU A 124 -6.80 16.90 4.34
N ASP A 125 -6.81 18.09 3.75
CA ASP A 125 -7.79 19.14 4.09
C ASP A 125 -9.23 18.71 3.75
N TRP A 126 -9.43 18.02 2.62
CA TRP A 126 -10.74 17.44 2.30
C TRP A 126 -11.16 16.36 3.31
N LEU A 127 -10.23 15.55 3.81
CA LEU A 127 -10.51 14.56 4.85
C LEU A 127 -10.90 15.22 6.17
N VAL A 128 -10.29 16.36 6.54
CA VAL A 128 -10.71 17.14 7.72
C VAL A 128 -12.18 17.55 7.61
N ASP A 129 -12.60 18.06 6.45
CA ASP A 129 -13.99 18.46 6.22
C ASP A 129 -14.94 17.25 6.19
N LEU A 130 -14.59 16.19 5.45
CA LEU A 130 -15.41 14.98 5.32
C LEU A 130 -15.66 14.27 6.66
N MET A 131 -14.68 14.29 7.55
CA MET A 131 -14.75 13.68 8.88
C MET A 131 -15.26 14.65 9.96
N ALA A 132 -15.61 15.88 9.59
CA ALA A 132 -16.01 16.95 10.51
C ALA A 132 -14.99 17.19 11.65
N LEU A 133 -13.70 17.11 11.33
CA LEU A 133 -12.63 17.39 12.28
C LEU A 133 -12.45 18.91 12.50
N PRO A 134 -11.77 19.33 13.59
CA PRO A 134 -11.51 20.74 13.83
C PRO A 134 -10.77 21.39 12.68
N GLN A 135 -11.19 22.58 12.24
CA GLN A 135 -10.56 23.32 11.14
C GLN A 135 -9.09 23.69 11.42
N SER A 136 -8.71 23.74 12.70
CA SER A 136 -7.30 23.92 13.12
C SER A 136 -6.38 22.76 12.69
N TRP A 137 -6.94 21.64 12.23
CA TRP A 137 -6.18 20.48 11.71
C TRP A 137 -5.83 20.60 10.24
N LYS A 138 -6.37 21.60 9.54
CA LYS A 138 -6.00 21.86 8.14
C LYS A 138 -4.56 22.35 7.99
N MET A 139 -3.99 22.14 6.81
CA MET A 139 -2.64 22.58 6.45
C MET A 139 -2.49 24.10 6.49
N SER A 140 -3.58 24.86 6.35
CA SER A 140 -3.63 26.33 6.51
C SER A 140 -3.67 26.79 7.97
N GLY A 141 -3.84 25.88 8.92
CA GLY A 141 -3.92 26.12 10.35
C GLY A 141 -2.61 25.80 11.09
N PRO A 142 -2.66 25.74 12.44
CA PRO A 142 -1.53 25.31 13.25
C PRO A 142 -1.30 23.78 13.24
N GLY A 143 -2.22 23.03 12.63
CA GLY A 143 -2.16 21.59 12.49
C GLY A 143 -1.56 21.17 11.15
N GLY A 144 -2.08 20.07 10.64
CA GLY A 144 -1.67 19.47 9.38
C GLY A 144 -1.73 17.96 9.48
N GLY A 145 -1.40 17.29 8.39
CA GLY A 145 -1.37 15.84 8.31
C GLY A 145 -0.30 15.36 7.34
N VAL A 146 -0.06 14.07 7.35
CA VAL A 146 0.82 13.39 6.41
C VAL A 146 0.30 11.98 6.19
N ILE A 147 0.33 11.52 4.95
CA ILE A 147 -0.01 10.13 4.61
C ILE A 147 1.20 9.26 4.94
N GLN A 148 1.01 8.28 5.82
CA GLN A 148 2.06 7.35 6.24
C GLN A 148 2.01 6.05 5.41
N MET A 149 3.11 5.29 5.45
CA MET A 149 3.22 4.01 4.73
C MET A 149 2.26 2.94 5.24
N SER A 150 1.90 3.00 6.53
CA SER A 150 0.96 2.07 7.15
C SER A 150 0.25 2.70 8.35
N ALA A 151 -0.85 2.09 8.78
CA ALA A 151 -1.54 2.47 10.03
C ALA A 151 -0.63 2.32 11.27
N SER A 152 0.31 1.38 11.26
CA SER A 152 1.29 1.23 12.34
C SER A 152 2.27 2.40 12.38
N ASP A 153 2.73 2.87 11.22
CA ASP A 153 3.59 4.06 11.13
C ASP A 153 2.83 5.31 11.57
N SER A 154 1.56 5.46 11.18
CA SER A 154 0.70 6.55 11.65
C SER A 154 0.57 6.56 13.17
N THR A 155 0.34 5.38 13.77
CA THR A 155 0.26 5.24 15.23
C THR A 155 1.58 5.64 15.91
N HIS A 156 2.70 5.15 15.39
CA HIS A 156 4.03 5.48 15.94
C HIS A 156 4.32 6.98 15.80
N THR A 157 4.10 7.55 14.63
CA THR A 157 4.29 8.99 14.39
C THR A 157 3.43 9.83 15.34
N ALA A 158 2.15 9.46 15.53
CA ALA A 158 1.27 10.16 16.44
C ALA A 158 1.76 10.10 17.90
N LEU A 159 2.29 8.95 18.35
CA LEU A 159 2.85 8.80 19.69
C LEU A 159 4.12 9.64 19.88
N VAL A 160 5.01 9.66 18.88
CA VAL A 160 6.23 10.50 18.91
C VAL A 160 5.85 11.98 18.96
N VAL A 161 4.93 12.42 18.10
CA VAL A 161 4.46 13.82 18.10
C VAL A 161 3.79 14.19 19.42
N ALA A 162 2.97 13.28 19.99
CA ALA A 162 2.35 13.52 21.28
C ALA A 162 3.40 13.66 22.40
N ARG A 163 4.41 12.80 22.42
CA ARG A 163 5.53 12.90 23.37
C ARG A 163 6.27 14.23 23.23
N GLU A 164 6.65 14.59 22.03
CA GLU A 164 7.42 15.83 21.76
C GLU A 164 6.67 17.13 22.08
N ARG A 165 5.33 17.06 22.22
CA ARG A 165 4.50 18.19 22.64
C ARG A 165 4.44 18.42 24.15
N HIS A 166 5.06 17.54 24.94
CA HIS A 166 5.08 17.64 26.40
C HIS A 166 6.49 17.93 26.90
N ASP A 167 6.59 18.87 27.83
CA ASP A 167 7.84 19.22 28.52
C ASP A 167 8.15 18.28 29.70
N GLU A 168 7.28 17.30 29.96
CA GLU A 168 7.46 16.32 31.03
C GLU A 168 8.46 15.23 30.64
N PRO A 169 9.23 14.71 31.63
CA PRO A 169 10.10 13.55 31.41
C PRO A 169 9.31 12.33 30.89
N VAL A 170 9.91 11.57 29.97
CA VAL A 170 9.23 10.43 29.33
C VAL A 170 8.72 9.40 30.33
N GLU A 171 9.39 9.25 31.47
CA GLU A 171 8.99 8.33 32.55
C GLU A 171 7.68 8.72 33.22
N ARG A 172 7.22 9.94 33.03
CA ARG A 172 5.94 10.44 33.57
C ARG A 172 4.81 10.41 32.54
N LEU A 173 5.12 10.15 31.28
CA LEU A 173 4.11 10.07 30.22
C LEU A 173 3.46 8.70 30.22
N VAL A 174 2.16 8.67 29.97
CA VAL A 174 1.35 7.44 29.90
C VAL A 174 0.49 7.44 28.65
N VAL A 175 0.30 6.26 28.09
CA VAL A 175 -0.60 6.03 26.95
C VAL A 175 -1.73 5.12 27.43
N TYR A 176 -2.96 5.57 27.22
CA TYR A 176 -4.16 4.77 27.49
C TYR A 176 -4.67 4.13 26.21
N ALA A 177 -4.92 2.85 26.24
CA ALA A 177 -5.49 2.10 25.12
C ALA A 177 -6.46 1.03 25.61
N SER A 178 -7.38 0.61 24.74
CA SER A 178 -8.24 -0.54 24.99
C SER A 178 -7.42 -1.84 24.92
N THR A 179 -7.84 -2.86 25.68
CA THR A 179 -7.29 -4.22 25.58
C THR A 179 -7.54 -4.86 24.20
N GLN A 180 -8.46 -4.31 23.42
CA GLN A 180 -8.76 -4.72 22.05
C GLN A 180 -8.01 -3.89 20.99
N ALA A 181 -7.21 -2.91 21.42
CA ALA A 181 -6.46 -2.09 20.49
C ALA A 181 -5.41 -2.92 19.74
N HIS A 182 -5.14 -2.53 18.49
CA HIS A 182 -4.09 -3.18 17.69
C HIS A 182 -2.73 -3.03 18.37
N SER A 183 -1.89 -4.05 18.26
CA SER A 183 -0.57 -4.13 18.91
C SER A 183 0.40 -3.00 18.52
N SER A 184 0.13 -2.26 17.45
CA SER A 184 0.94 -1.10 17.05
C SER A 184 0.99 0.00 18.10
N ILE A 185 -0.07 0.16 18.92
CA ILE A 185 -0.09 1.15 20.00
C ILE A 185 0.96 0.79 21.06
N GLU A 186 0.92 -0.46 21.57
CA GLU A 186 1.91 -0.92 22.56
C GLU A 186 3.34 -0.90 22.01
N LYS A 187 3.51 -1.38 20.77
CA LYS A 187 4.83 -1.38 20.11
C LYS A 187 5.34 0.05 19.87
N GLY A 188 4.46 0.94 19.39
CA GLY A 188 4.78 2.34 19.17
C GLY A 188 5.17 3.05 20.48
N ALA A 189 4.43 2.82 21.56
CA ALA A 189 4.73 3.39 22.87
C ALA A 189 6.08 2.91 23.44
N ARG A 190 6.47 1.65 23.17
CA ARG A 190 7.80 1.14 23.59
C ARG A 190 8.96 1.75 22.80
N VAL A 191 8.72 2.18 21.56
CA VAL A 191 9.73 2.80 20.69
C VAL A 191 9.79 4.31 20.92
N ALA A 192 8.64 4.93 21.13
CA ALA A 192 8.55 6.36 21.41
C ALA A 192 9.04 6.69 22.82
#